data_29754e19fd3382fb1b10968398e78ecb
#
_entry.id   29754e19fd3382fb1b10968398e78ecb
#
_cell.length_a   1.000
_cell.length_b   1.000
_cell.length_c   1.000
_cell.angle_alpha   90.00
_cell.angle_beta   90.00
_cell.angle_gamma   90.00
#
_symmetry.space_group_name_H-M   'P 1'
#
loop_
_entity.id
_entity.type
_entity.pdbx_description
1 polymer ?
#
loop_
_entity_poly.entity_id
_entity_poly.type
_entity_poly.pdbx_seq_one_letter_code
_entity_poly.pdbx_strand_id
1 'polypeptide(L)' 'MITEIGITAGDIWHCLEGRNEATLDEIVQNAHAKRELVLMSLGWLAREGHVFVRDDNGVYRASLKRK' A
#
# COMPACT_ATOMS: atom_id res chain seq x y z
N MET A 1 -3.04 -11.68 -13.01
CA MET A 1 -2.28 -10.62 -12.28
C MET A 1 -3.15 -9.43 -11.85
N ILE A 2 -4.07 -9.00 -12.71
CA ILE A 2 -4.97 -7.88 -12.32
C ILE A 2 -5.81 -8.24 -11.08
N THR A 3 -6.30 -9.47 -11.01
CA THR A 3 -7.10 -9.92 -9.85
C THR A 3 -6.27 -9.88 -8.56
N GLU A 4 -5.04 -10.35 -8.62
CA GLU A 4 -4.14 -10.35 -7.45
C GLU A 4 -3.83 -8.93 -7.01
N ILE A 5 -3.61 -8.02 -7.95
CA ILE A 5 -3.39 -6.60 -7.64
C ILE A 5 -4.61 -6.03 -6.93
N GLY A 6 -5.81 -6.33 -7.40
CA GLY A 6 -7.04 -5.85 -6.78
C GLY A 6 -7.23 -6.36 -5.37
N ILE A 7 -6.99 -7.66 -5.14
CA ILE A 7 -7.10 -8.25 -3.81
C ILE A 7 -6.07 -7.65 -2.87
N THR A 8 -4.82 -7.55 -3.31
CA THR A 8 -3.74 -6.98 -2.50
C THR A 8 -3.99 -5.51 -2.21
N ALA A 9 -4.52 -4.76 -3.18
CA ALA A 9 -4.89 -3.36 -2.96
C ALA A 9 -5.93 -3.23 -1.85
N GLY A 10 -6.92 -4.14 -1.80
CA GLY A 10 -7.89 -4.17 -0.72
C GLY A 10 -7.25 -4.44 0.64
N ASP A 11 -6.30 -5.37 0.69
CA ASP A 11 -5.56 -5.67 1.92
C ASP A 11 -4.74 -4.46 2.38
N ILE A 12 -4.11 -3.76 1.45
CA ILE A 12 -3.35 -2.53 1.76
C ILE A 12 -4.29 -1.48 2.34
N TRP A 13 -5.44 -1.28 1.71
CA TRP A 13 -6.44 -0.32 2.18
C TRP A 13 -6.82 -0.61 3.63
N HIS A 14 -7.15 -1.87 3.94
CA HIS A 14 -7.51 -2.27 5.29
C HIS A 14 -6.37 -2.07 6.28
N CYS A 15 -5.15 -2.36 5.87
CA CYS A 15 -3.97 -2.12 6.70
C CYS A 15 -3.86 -0.63 7.07
N LEU A 16 -4.14 0.25 6.13
CA LEU A 16 -3.98 1.69 6.34
C LEU A 16 -5.16 2.35 7.05
N GLU A 17 -6.33 1.73 7.04
CA GLU A 17 -7.54 2.32 7.64
C GLU A 17 -7.38 2.60 9.13
N GLY A 18 -6.69 1.73 9.86
CA GLY A 18 -6.49 1.88 11.28
C GLY A 18 -5.22 2.63 11.67
N ARG A 19 -4.52 3.21 10.70
CA ARG A 19 -3.22 3.84 10.91
C ARG A 19 -3.16 5.18 10.24
N ASN A 20 -2.31 6.07 10.77
CA ASN A 20 -1.99 7.31 10.08
C ASN A 20 -1.07 7.03 8.90
N GLU A 21 -0.15 6.10 9.07
CA GLU A 21 0.88 5.80 8.09
C GLU A 21 1.47 4.43 8.36
N ALA A 22 1.94 3.75 7.33
CA ALA A 22 2.65 2.49 7.45
C ALA A 22 3.84 2.45 6.51
N THR A 23 4.91 1.79 6.94
CA THR A 23 6.05 1.55 6.07
C THR A 23 5.72 0.41 5.09
N LEU A 24 6.48 0.35 4.00
CA LEU A 24 6.33 -0.73 3.03
C LEU A 24 6.48 -2.10 3.70
N ASP A 25 7.46 -2.26 4.59
CA ASP A 25 7.68 -3.53 5.28
C ASP A 25 6.49 -3.92 6.15
N GLU A 26 5.89 -2.97 6.85
CA GLU A 26 4.69 -3.21 7.64
C GLU A 26 3.53 -3.67 6.76
N ILE A 27 3.37 -3.02 5.60
CA ILE A 27 2.32 -3.38 4.65
C ILE A 27 2.54 -4.79 4.11
N VAL A 28 3.77 -5.13 3.75
CA VAL A 28 4.11 -6.47 3.24
C VAL A 28 3.74 -7.53 4.27
N GLN A 29 4.08 -7.31 5.54
CA GLN A 29 3.76 -8.23 6.62
C GLN A 29 2.25 -8.39 6.81
N ASN A 30 1.52 -7.29 6.78
CA ASN A 30 0.06 -7.31 6.98
C ASN A 30 -0.69 -7.93 5.82
N ALA A 31 -0.23 -7.70 4.60
CA ALA A 31 -0.90 -8.21 3.41
C ALA A 31 -0.60 -9.68 3.14
N HIS A 32 0.44 -10.24 3.77
CA HIS A 32 0.89 -11.62 3.53
C HIS A 32 1.09 -11.90 2.05
N ALA A 33 1.60 -10.93 1.32
CA ALA A 33 1.82 -11.00 -0.11
C ALA A 33 3.29 -10.74 -0.43
N LYS A 34 3.69 -11.14 -1.62
CA LYS A 34 5.06 -10.87 -2.09
C LYS A 34 5.27 -9.37 -2.18
N ARG A 35 6.49 -8.94 -1.85
CA ARG A 35 6.86 -7.53 -1.89
C ARG A 35 6.57 -6.88 -3.23
N GLU A 36 6.88 -7.59 -4.32
CA GLU A 36 6.64 -7.10 -5.68
C GLU A 36 5.15 -6.83 -5.92
N LEU A 37 4.30 -7.74 -5.45
CA LEU A 37 2.85 -7.59 -5.62
C LEU A 37 2.32 -6.42 -4.79
N VAL A 38 2.84 -6.24 -3.58
CA VAL A 38 2.50 -5.10 -2.73
C VAL A 38 2.89 -3.80 -3.42
N LEU A 39 4.10 -3.74 -3.99
CA LEU A 39 4.57 -2.55 -4.70
C LEU A 39 3.69 -2.22 -5.90
N MET A 40 3.33 -3.21 -6.70
CA MET A 40 2.45 -3.00 -7.86
C MET A 40 1.07 -2.50 -7.43
N SER A 41 0.52 -3.10 -6.38
CA SER A 41 -0.79 -2.73 -5.87
C SER A 41 -0.79 -1.35 -5.24
N LEU A 42 0.26 -1.03 -4.50
CA LEU A 42 0.44 0.29 -3.88
C LEU A 42 0.58 1.38 -4.95
N GLY A 43 1.35 1.09 -6.00
CA GLY A 43 1.49 2.00 -7.13
C GLY A 43 0.16 2.25 -7.83
N TRP A 44 -0.64 1.20 -8.00
CA TRP A 44 -1.97 1.35 -8.59
C TRP A 44 -2.87 2.24 -7.71
N LEU A 45 -2.88 1.99 -6.40
CA LEU A 45 -3.66 2.80 -5.45
C LEU A 45 -3.22 4.27 -5.48
N ALA A 46 -1.92 4.51 -5.57
CA ALA A 46 -1.38 5.87 -5.65
C ALA A 46 -1.81 6.55 -6.96
N ARG A 47 -1.75 5.84 -8.07
CA ARG A 47 -2.17 6.36 -9.37
C ARG A 47 -3.66 6.71 -9.38
N GLU A 48 -4.47 5.90 -8.71
CA GLU A 48 -5.92 6.12 -8.61
C GLU A 48 -6.27 7.19 -7.55
N GLY A 49 -5.29 7.70 -6.85
CA GLY A 49 -5.50 8.78 -5.88
C GLY A 49 -6.06 8.33 -4.54
N HIS A 50 -5.92 7.05 -4.20
CA HIS A 50 -6.43 6.53 -2.93
C HIS A 50 -5.43 6.61 -1.79
N VAL A 51 -4.14 6.62 -2.12
CA VAL A 51 -3.07 6.68 -1.13
C VAL A 51 -2.02 7.67 -1.55
N PHE A 52 -1.27 8.17 -0.56
CA PHE A 52 -0.03 8.90 -0.77
C PHE A 52 1.13 7.97 -0.44
N VAL A 53 2.16 8.01 -1.26
CA VAL A 53 3.39 7.26 -1.02
C VAL A 53 4.54 8.27 -1.02
N ARG A 54 5.39 8.20 0.00
CA ARG A 54 6.58 9.04 0.03
C ARG A 54 7.82 8.21 0.31
N ASP A 55 8.92 8.67 -0.23
CA ASP A 55 10.24 8.10 -0.01
C ASP A 55 10.92 8.91 1.10
N ASP A 56 11.09 8.30 2.25
CA ASP A 56 11.71 8.92 3.42
C ASP A 56 13.08 8.30 3.62
N ASN A 57 14.07 8.83 2.91
CA ASN A 57 15.46 8.34 2.96
C ASN A 57 15.57 6.84 2.66
N GLY A 58 14.87 6.40 1.61
CA GLY A 58 14.88 5.00 1.19
C GLY A 58 13.86 4.12 1.89
N VAL A 59 13.11 4.65 2.85
CA VAL A 59 11.99 3.95 3.48
C VAL A 59 10.71 4.48 2.88
N TYR A 60 9.99 3.63 2.16
CA TYR A 60 8.71 4.02 1.60
C TYR A 60 7.63 3.98 2.67
N ARG A 61 6.86 5.06 2.75
CA ARG A 61 5.74 5.18 3.69
C ARG A 61 4.48 5.50 2.90
N ALA A 62 3.38 4.91 3.33
CA ALA A 62 2.09 5.11 2.67
C ALA A 62 1.02 5.49 3.67
N SER A 63 0.07 6.29 3.21
CA SER A 63 -1.09 6.69 4.00
C SER A 63 -2.30 6.82 3.09
N LEU A 64 -3.48 6.63 3.66
CA LEU A 64 -4.71 6.85 2.91
C LEU A 64 -4.89 8.34 2.64
N LYS A 65 -5.36 8.64 1.44
CA LYS A 65 -5.78 9.99 1.12
C LYS A 65 -7.10 10.25 1.84
N ARG A 66 -7.10 11.20 2.74
CA ARG A 66 -8.30 11.59 3.48
C ARG A 66 -8.76 12.97 3.02
N LYS A 67 -10.03 13.16 2.99
CA LYS A 67 -10.59 14.47 2.64
C LYS A 67 -10.57 15.42 3.82
#